data_34097006ad62c9459093f97829a7e642
#
_entry.id   34097006ad62c9459093f97829a7e642
#
_cell.length_a   1.000
_cell.length_b   1.000
_cell.length_c   1.000
_cell.angle_alpha   90.00
_cell.angle_beta   90.00
_cell.angle_gamma   90.00
#
_symmetry.space_group_name_H-M   'P 1'
#
loop_
_entity.id
_entity.type
_entity.pdbx_description
1 polymer ?
#
loop_
_entity_poly.entity_id
_entity_poly.type
_entity_poly.pdbx_seq_one_letter_code
_entity_poly.pdbx_strand_id
1 'polypeptide(L)'
;MIGHIHSIETCGTVDGPGMRYVVFFKGCPMRCAYCHNPDTWDPTGGEDHTADDLLAQFDSMKEFYKNGGITATGGEPLMQLDFLIELFEKAKAKGIHTCLDTSGVIFHRDNPTLLAKFDHLMEVTDLIMLDIKHINPEEHLKLCKQPNDNILDFAKYIDEKGVDIWIRHVIVKDITLIDHYLDELGYFIGGLKHLKALDVLPYHNMGEIKYEKLGIDYPLKGMEPLTNQDAIYARDIILKGAKRRRQDDAAKTSQQ
;
A
#
# COMPACT_ATOMS: atom_id res chain seq x y z
N MET A 1 -11.66 -19.23 -7.45
CA MET A 1 -12.48 -17.99 -7.60
C MET A 1 -12.05 -17.19 -8.83
N ILE A 2 -12.83 -16.19 -9.24
CA ILE A 2 -12.45 -15.27 -10.33
C ILE A 2 -12.04 -13.93 -9.72
N GLY A 3 -10.90 -13.43 -10.14
CA GLY A 3 -10.44 -12.08 -9.82
C GLY A 3 -10.60 -11.16 -11.03
N HIS A 4 -11.07 -9.95 -10.79
CA HIS A 4 -11.20 -8.89 -11.80
C HIS A 4 -9.89 -8.10 -11.82
N ILE A 5 -9.07 -8.31 -12.85
CA ILE A 5 -7.72 -7.77 -12.96
C ILE A 5 -7.71 -6.64 -13.99
N HIS A 6 -7.12 -5.51 -13.61
CA HIS A 6 -6.94 -4.36 -14.50
C HIS A 6 -5.83 -4.64 -15.52
N SER A 7 -4.67 -5.08 -15.04
CA SER A 7 -3.49 -5.34 -15.85
C SER A 7 -2.45 -6.14 -15.08
N ILE A 8 -1.46 -6.64 -15.79
CA ILE A 8 -0.33 -7.39 -15.24
C ILE A 8 0.98 -6.72 -15.70
N GLU A 9 1.89 -6.47 -14.77
CA GLU A 9 3.26 -6.01 -15.04
C GLU A 9 4.24 -7.13 -14.72
N THR A 10 4.99 -7.58 -15.72
CA THR A 10 5.90 -8.72 -15.58
C THR A 10 7.31 -8.34 -15.11
N CYS A 11 7.63 -7.05 -15.00
CA CYS A 11 8.95 -6.56 -14.64
C CYS A 11 8.89 -5.46 -13.57
N GLY A 12 8.04 -5.62 -12.54
CA GLY A 12 7.94 -4.67 -11.43
C GLY A 12 9.24 -4.61 -10.64
N THR A 13 9.81 -3.43 -10.50
CA THR A 13 11.07 -3.19 -9.76
C THR A 13 10.88 -2.28 -8.56
N VAL A 14 9.68 -1.72 -8.40
CA VAL A 14 9.33 -0.76 -7.32
C VAL A 14 8.14 -1.25 -6.47
N ASP A 15 7.66 -2.45 -6.73
CA ASP A 15 6.47 -3.03 -6.13
C ASP A 15 6.81 -4.09 -5.07
N GLY A 16 7.92 -3.91 -4.39
CA GLY A 16 8.46 -4.80 -3.37
C GLY A 16 9.89 -5.23 -3.68
N PRO A 17 10.48 -6.14 -2.87
CA PRO A 17 11.87 -6.54 -3.03
C PRO A 17 12.08 -7.41 -4.28
N GLY A 18 13.17 -7.15 -4.99
CA GLY A 18 13.54 -7.89 -6.19
C GLY A 18 12.66 -7.59 -7.41
N MET A 19 12.70 -8.45 -8.41
CA MET A 19 11.81 -8.35 -9.57
C MET A 19 10.49 -9.05 -9.28
N ARG A 20 9.38 -8.38 -9.56
CA ARG A 20 8.05 -8.82 -9.18
C ARG A 20 7.16 -9.07 -10.40
N TYR A 21 6.34 -10.10 -10.29
CA TYR A 21 5.13 -10.26 -11.09
C TYR A 21 4.00 -9.50 -10.40
N VAL A 22 3.57 -8.40 -11.00
CA VAL A 22 2.66 -7.45 -10.35
C VAL A 22 1.27 -7.58 -10.96
N VAL A 23 0.28 -7.85 -10.12
CA VAL A 23 -1.12 -8.01 -10.50
C VAL A 23 -1.89 -6.78 -10.03
N PHE A 24 -2.41 -5.99 -10.97
CA PHE A 24 -3.21 -4.80 -10.69
C PHE A 24 -4.70 -5.16 -10.64
N PHE A 25 -5.29 -5.07 -9.46
CA PHE A 25 -6.69 -5.38 -9.21
C PHE A 25 -7.62 -4.23 -9.62
N LYS A 26 -8.84 -4.57 -10.03
CA LYS A 26 -9.93 -3.61 -10.26
C LYS A 26 -10.67 -3.33 -8.96
N GLY A 27 -11.19 -2.10 -8.88
CA GLY A 27 -11.96 -1.59 -7.74
C GLY A 27 -11.09 -0.85 -6.74
N CYS A 28 -11.49 0.38 -6.38
CA CYS A 28 -10.90 1.13 -5.27
C CYS A 28 -11.96 2.07 -4.68
N PRO A 29 -12.20 2.04 -3.36
CA PRO A 29 -13.16 2.95 -2.74
C PRO A 29 -12.60 4.34 -2.48
N MET A 30 -11.26 4.49 -2.57
CA MET A 30 -10.59 5.78 -2.38
C MET A 30 -10.64 6.65 -3.63
N ARG A 31 -10.56 7.97 -3.42
CA ARG A 31 -10.47 8.98 -4.48
C ARG A 31 -9.32 9.93 -4.18
N CYS A 32 -8.11 9.35 -4.09
CA CYS A 32 -6.90 10.11 -3.80
C CYS A 32 -6.67 11.16 -4.88
N ALA A 33 -6.46 12.41 -4.49
CA ALA A 33 -6.32 13.53 -5.43
C ALA A 33 -5.12 13.36 -6.38
N TYR A 34 -4.11 12.60 -5.98
CA TYR A 34 -2.91 12.29 -6.79
C TYR A 34 -2.91 10.86 -7.35
N CYS A 35 -4.07 10.22 -7.48
CA CYS A 35 -4.12 8.84 -7.96
C CYS A 35 -3.51 8.70 -9.36
N HIS A 36 -2.60 7.73 -9.54
CA HIS A 36 -2.00 7.43 -10.84
C HIS A 36 -2.81 6.43 -11.67
N ASN A 37 -3.74 5.72 -11.02
CA ASN A 37 -4.52 4.67 -11.66
C ASN A 37 -6.03 4.87 -11.47
N PRO A 38 -6.60 6.04 -11.88
CA PRO A 38 -8.04 6.28 -11.76
C PRO A 38 -8.88 5.30 -12.60
N ASP A 39 -8.28 4.68 -13.61
CA ASP A 39 -8.82 3.62 -14.45
C ASP A 39 -9.07 2.29 -13.69
N THR A 40 -8.51 2.15 -12.49
CA THR A 40 -8.78 1.01 -11.61
C THR A 40 -9.95 1.22 -10.64
N TRP A 41 -10.51 2.43 -10.52
CA TRP A 41 -11.51 2.73 -9.50
C TRP A 41 -12.81 1.93 -9.64
N ASP A 42 -13.26 1.75 -10.89
CA ASP A 42 -14.46 0.96 -11.18
C ASP A 42 -14.16 -0.53 -10.90
N PRO A 43 -14.94 -1.20 -10.04
CA PRO A 43 -14.77 -2.63 -9.79
C PRO A 43 -15.21 -3.50 -10.96
N THR A 44 -15.93 -2.93 -11.94
CA THR A 44 -16.38 -3.65 -13.13
C THR A 44 -15.37 -3.56 -14.28
N GLY A 45 -15.45 -4.48 -15.22
CA GLY A 45 -14.50 -4.55 -16.33
C GLY A 45 -13.12 -5.09 -15.91
N GLY A 46 -12.13 -4.91 -16.80
CA GLY A 46 -10.85 -5.60 -16.68
C GLY A 46 -10.92 -7.00 -17.28
N GLU A 47 -9.95 -7.82 -16.95
CA GLU A 47 -9.87 -9.21 -17.40
C GLU A 47 -10.15 -10.15 -16.23
N ASP A 48 -10.94 -11.19 -16.49
CA ASP A 48 -11.26 -12.22 -15.51
C ASP A 48 -10.14 -13.28 -15.51
N HIS A 49 -9.52 -13.47 -14.36
CA HIS A 49 -8.47 -14.47 -14.14
C HIS A 49 -8.79 -15.38 -12.95
N THR A 50 -8.41 -16.65 -13.07
CA THR A 50 -8.28 -17.52 -11.90
C THR A 50 -6.89 -17.35 -11.26
N ALA A 51 -6.74 -17.74 -10.00
CA ALA A 51 -5.41 -17.76 -9.35
C ALA A 51 -4.45 -18.71 -10.10
N ASP A 52 -4.97 -19.79 -10.65
CA ASP A 52 -4.15 -20.77 -11.43
C ASP A 52 -3.66 -20.16 -12.75
N ASP A 53 -4.47 -19.35 -13.45
CA ASP A 53 -4.05 -18.64 -14.67
C ASP A 53 -2.90 -17.68 -14.39
N LEU A 54 -3.01 -16.88 -13.32
CA LEU A 54 -1.97 -15.93 -12.91
C LEU A 54 -0.67 -16.64 -12.51
N LEU A 55 -0.78 -17.73 -11.78
CA LEU A 55 0.39 -18.51 -11.37
C LEU A 55 1.01 -19.30 -12.52
N ALA A 56 0.25 -19.72 -13.51
CA ALA A 56 0.80 -20.31 -14.73
C ALA A 56 1.62 -19.31 -15.55
N GLN A 57 1.16 -18.05 -15.62
CA GLN A 57 1.94 -16.95 -16.23
C GLN A 57 3.21 -16.66 -15.43
N PHE A 58 3.12 -16.59 -14.11
CA PHE A 58 4.29 -16.45 -13.22
C PHE A 58 5.30 -17.58 -13.48
N ASP A 59 4.86 -18.81 -13.50
CA ASP A 59 5.72 -19.98 -13.69
C ASP A 59 6.47 -19.96 -15.03
N SER A 60 5.88 -19.40 -16.08
CA SER A 60 6.53 -19.28 -17.40
C SER A 60 7.75 -18.34 -17.37
N MET A 61 7.83 -17.47 -16.38
CA MET A 61 8.88 -16.45 -16.21
C MET A 61 9.60 -16.53 -14.85
N LYS A 62 9.40 -17.63 -14.10
CA LYS A 62 9.86 -17.78 -12.70
C LYS A 62 11.35 -17.50 -12.48
N GLU A 63 12.19 -17.72 -13.49
CA GLU A 63 13.64 -17.48 -13.42
C GLU A 63 13.97 -15.99 -13.15
N PHE A 64 13.13 -15.07 -13.64
CA PHE A 64 13.28 -13.64 -13.39
C PHE A 64 12.90 -13.23 -11.96
N TYR A 65 12.04 -14.04 -11.29
CA TYR A 65 11.48 -13.73 -9.97
C TYR A 65 12.18 -14.42 -8.81
N LYS A 66 13.37 -15.02 -9.00
CA LYS A 66 14.10 -15.77 -7.97
C LYS A 66 14.36 -14.99 -6.67
N ASN A 67 14.61 -13.68 -6.78
CA ASN A 67 14.85 -12.79 -5.65
C ASN A 67 13.68 -11.83 -5.41
N GLY A 68 12.54 -12.12 -5.98
CA GLY A 68 11.32 -11.32 -5.91
C GLY A 68 10.12 -12.17 -5.54
N GLY A 69 9.06 -12.11 -6.34
CA GLY A 69 7.84 -12.88 -6.11
C GLY A 69 6.62 -12.27 -6.80
N ILE A 70 5.44 -12.46 -6.21
CA ILE A 70 4.20 -11.88 -6.71
C ILE A 70 3.79 -10.68 -5.83
N THR A 71 3.27 -9.62 -6.46
CA THR A 71 2.68 -8.47 -5.78
C THR A 71 1.24 -8.27 -6.25
N ALA A 72 0.32 -8.16 -5.31
CA ALA A 72 -1.04 -7.71 -5.55
C ALA A 72 -1.12 -6.21 -5.24
N THR A 73 -1.57 -5.41 -6.20
CA THR A 73 -1.69 -3.96 -6.15
C THR A 73 -2.84 -3.47 -7.04
N GLY A 74 -2.84 -2.23 -7.51
CA GLY A 74 -3.74 -1.70 -8.53
C GLY A 74 -4.71 -0.67 -8.01
N GLY A 75 -6.01 -1.01 -7.92
CA GLY A 75 -6.99 -0.24 -7.17
C GLY A 75 -6.77 -0.46 -5.67
N GLU A 76 -7.59 -1.31 -5.08
CA GLU A 76 -7.43 -1.80 -3.70
C GLU A 76 -7.66 -3.31 -3.69
N PRO A 77 -6.59 -4.13 -3.59
CA PRO A 77 -6.72 -5.60 -3.66
C PRO A 77 -7.64 -6.18 -2.58
N LEU A 78 -7.72 -5.53 -1.42
CA LEU A 78 -8.58 -5.97 -0.31
C LEU A 78 -10.08 -5.91 -0.65
N MET A 79 -10.50 -5.23 -1.71
CA MET A 79 -11.88 -5.31 -2.22
C MET A 79 -12.22 -6.69 -2.77
N GLN A 80 -11.21 -7.46 -3.17
CA GLN A 80 -11.35 -8.82 -3.67
C GLN A 80 -10.67 -9.82 -2.72
N LEU A 81 -10.89 -9.67 -1.40
CA LEU A 81 -10.16 -10.33 -0.33
C LEU A 81 -10.14 -11.86 -0.46
N ASP A 82 -11.26 -12.48 -0.81
CA ASP A 82 -11.34 -13.94 -0.94
C ASP A 82 -10.49 -14.45 -2.11
N PHE A 83 -10.48 -13.74 -3.23
CA PHE A 83 -9.62 -14.07 -4.36
C PHE A 83 -8.13 -13.83 -4.05
N LEU A 84 -7.82 -12.74 -3.36
CA LEU A 84 -6.45 -12.42 -2.93
C LEU A 84 -5.89 -13.51 -2.01
N ILE A 85 -6.68 -13.99 -1.05
CA ILE A 85 -6.30 -15.09 -0.17
C ILE A 85 -6.02 -16.35 -1.00
N GLU A 86 -6.92 -16.76 -1.91
CA GLU A 86 -6.71 -17.93 -2.77
C GLU A 86 -5.42 -17.80 -3.60
N LEU A 87 -5.16 -16.62 -4.15
CA LEU A 87 -3.95 -16.37 -4.95
C LEU A 87 -2.69 -16.53 -4.10
N PHE A 88 -2.69 -15.94 -2.90
CA PHE A 88 -1.53 -15.98 -2.01
C PHE A 88 -1.32 -17.35 -1.37
N GLU A 89 -2.36 -18.08 -1.01
CA GLU A 89 -2.26 -19.49 -0.57
C GLU A 89 -1.56 -20.36 -1.61
N LYS A 90 -2.03 -20.27 -2.85
CA LYS A 90 -1.46 -21.05 -3.96
C LYS A 90 -0.01 -20.61 -4.29
N ALA A 91 0.29 -19.32 -4.18
CA ALA A 91 1.64 -18.80 -4.33
C ALA A 91 2.57 -19.32 -3.21
N LYS A 92 2.14 -19.28 -1.96
CA LYS A 92 2.89 -19.80 -0.81
C LYS A 92 3.12 -21.30 -0.92
N ALA A 93 2.14 -22.08 -1.39
CA ALA A 93 2.30 -23.51 -1.62
C ALA A 93 3.40 -23.84 -2.65
N LYS A 94 3.72 -22.91 -3.54
CA LYS A 94 4.82 -22.98 -4.52
C LYS A 94 6.13 -22.37 -4.01
N GLY A 95 6.18 -21.85 -2.77
CA GLY A 95 7.34 -21.15 -2.21
C GLY A 95 7.58 -19.76 -2.79
N ILE A 96 6.56 -19.15 -3.39
CA ILE A 96 6.63 -17.80 -3.97
C ILE A 96 6.43 -16.78 -2.85
N HIS A 97 7.30 -15.78 -2.79
CA HIS A 97 7.16 -14.64 -1.87
C HIS A 97 5.99 -13.77 -2.28
N THR A 98 5.09 -13.48 -1.34
CA THR A 98 3.87 -12.71 -1.52
C THR A 98 4.00 -11.30 -0.95
N CYS A 99 3.59 -10.30 -1.72
CA CYS A 99 3.57 -8.90 -1.32
C CYS A 99 2.19 -8.31 -1.60
N LEU A 100 1.62 -7.66 -0.60
CA LEU A 100 0.38 -6.90 -0.72
C LEU A 100 0.71 -5.42 -0.69
N ASP A 101 0.36 -4.70 -1.76
CA ASP A 101 0.40 -3.25 -1.84
C ASP A 101 -1.03 -2.71 -1.69
N THR A 102 -1.28 -2.00 -0.59
CA THR A 102 -2.64 -1.62 -0.18
C THR A 102 -2.68 -0.32 0.60
N SER A 103 -3.82 0.33 0.59
CA SER A 103 -4.13 1.40 1.53
C SER A 103 -4.65 0.90 2.89
N GLY A 104 -5.12 -0.35 2.96
CA GLY A 104 -5.74 -0.91 4.16
C GLY A 104 -7.16 -0.41 4.45
N VAL A 105 -7.74 0.39 3.56
CA VAL A 105 -9.04 1.07 3.78
C VAL A 105 -10.22 0.14 4.03
N ILE A 106 -10.11 -1.13 3.64
CA ILE A 106 -11.17 -2.16 3.83
C ILE A 106 -11.11 -2.80 5.22
N PHE A 107 -10.02 -2.61 5.96
CA PHE A 107 -9.86 -3.23 7.28
C PHE A 107 -10.84 -2.66 8.30
N HIS A 108 -11.53 -3.54 9.04
CA HIS A 108 -12.40 -3.20 10.16
C HIS A 108 -12.28 -4.27 11.24
N ARG A 109 -11.61 -3.94 12.33
CA ARG A 109 -11.31 -4.87 13.44
C ARG A 109 -12.57 -5.33 14.18
N ASP A 110 -13.59 -4.53 14.20
CA ASP A 110 -14.87 -4.79 14.88
C ASP A 110 -15.82 -5.73 14.10
N ASN A 111 -15.43 -6.13 12.87
CA ASN A 111 -16.18 -7.10 12.08
C ASN A 111 -15.53 -8.51 12.20
N PRO A 112 -16.07 -9.43 13.02
CA PRO A 112 -15.42 -10.73 13.27
C PRO A 112 -15.26 -11.60 12.03
N THR A 113 -16.25 -11.54 11.12
CA THR A 113 -16.20 -12.33 9.87
C THR A 113 -15.10 -11.81 8.94
N LEU A 114 -14.97 -10.49 8.85
CA LEU A 114 -13.92 -9.87 8.05
C LEU A 114 -12.55 -10.06 8.70
N LEU A 115 -12.46 -9.93 10.02
CA LEU A 115 -11.23 -10.11 10.79
C LEU A 115 -10.66 -11.53 10.62
N ALA A 116 -11.51 -12.57 10.64
CA ALA A 116 -11.06 -13.94 10.39
C ALA A 116 -10.44 -14.13 8.99
N LYS A 117 -10.92 -13.41 7.98
CA LYS A 117 -10.31 -13.41 6.65
C LYS A 117 -8.96 -12.68 6.65
N PHE A 118 -8.85 -11.57 7.38
CA PHE A 118 -7.58 -10.87 7.54
C PHE A 118 -6.56 -11.71 8.31
N ASP A 119 -7.00 -12.46 9.35
CA ASP A 119 -6.12 -13.40 10.05
C ASP A 119 -5.51 -14.41 9.08
N HIS A 120 -6.34 -14.98 8.21
CA HIS A 120 -5.88 -15.93 7.19
C HIS A 120 -4.97 -15.25 6.13
N LEU A 121 -5.30 -14.03 5.68
CA LEU A 121 -4.45 -13.28 4.77
C LEU A 121 -3.05 -13.05 5.36
N MET A 122 -2.95 -12.74 6.66
CA MET A 122 -1.65 -12.55 7.33
C MET A 122 -0.78 -13.80 7.32
N GLU A 123 -1.37 -14.99 7.41
CA GLU A 123 -0.64 -16.27 7.36
C GLU A 123 0.03 -16.55 5.99
N VAL A 124 -0.53 -15.96 4.93
CA VAL A 124 -0.07 -16.20 3.54
C VAL A 124 0.59 -14.98 2.90
N THR A 125 0.85 -13.92 3.68
CA THR A 125 1.49 -12.68 3.21
C THR A 125 2.85 -12.51 3.87
N ASP A 126 3.92 -12.35 3.06
CA ASP A 126 5.27 -12.12 3.57
C ASP A 126 5.57 -10.65 3.84
N LEU A 127 5.03 -9.77 3.02
CA LEU A 127 5.27 -8.33 3.08
C LEU A 127 4.00 -7.55 2.77
N ILE A 128 3.75 -6.51 3.54
CA ILE A 128 2.71 -5.52 3.23
C ILE A 128 3.37 -4.17 2.98
N MET A 129 3.16 -3.62 1.78
CA MET A 129 3.45 -2.23 1.44
C MET A 129 2.19 -1.43 1.75
N LEU A 130 2.21 -0.72 2.87
CA LEU A 130 1.04 0.02 3.35
C LEU A 130 1.19 1.51 3.04
N ASP A 131 0.23 2.04 2.30
CA ASP A 131 0.14 3.46 1.99
C ASP A 131 -0.51 4.24 3.15
N ILE A 132 0.24 5.00 3.92
CA ILE A 132 -0.31 6.03 4.82
C ILE A 132 -0.32 7.35 4.08
N LYS A 133 -1.47 7.70 3.50
CA LYS A 133 -1.56 8.84 2.59
C LYS A 133 -1.58 10.20 3.30
N HIS A 134 -2.11 10.26 4.51
CA HIS A 134 -2.00 11.38 5.43
C HIS A 134 -2.22 10.91 6.88
N ILE A 135 -1.45 11.43 7.83
CA ILE A 135 -1.58 11.03 9.24
C ILE A 135 -2.78 11.70 9.92
N ASN A 136 -3.07 12.95 9.59
CA ASN A 136 -4.20 13.69 10.14
C ASN A 136 -5.52 13.22 9.49
N PRO A 137 -6.57 12.88 10.27
CA PRO A 137 -7.81 12.31 9.75
C PRO A 137 -8.61 13.28 8.86
N GLU A 138 -8.65 14.56 9.21
CA GLU A 138 -9.39 15.57 8.44
C GLU A 138 -8.74 15.81 7.07
N GLU A 139 -7.42 15.93 7.04
CA GLU A 139 -6.65 16.12 5.83
C GLU A 139 -6.67 14.85 4.96
N HIS A 140 -6.64 13.66 5.58
CA HIS A 140 -6.82 12.40 4.86
C HIS A 140 -8.18 12.33 4.18
N LEU A 141 -9.25 12.71 4.87
CA LEU A 141 -10.60 12.73 4.31
C LEU A 141 -10.70 13.71 3.11
N LYS A 142 -10.06 14.88 3.20
CA LYS A 142 -9.97 15.83 2.07
C LYS A 142 -9.21 15.26 0.90
N LEU A 143 -8.07 14.62 1.15
CA LEU A 143 -7.14 14.09 0.15
C LEU A 143 -7.67 12.83 -0.54
N CYS A 144 -8.26 11.90 0.21
CA CYS A 144 -8.56 10.54 -0.25
C CYS A 144 -10.06 10.21 -0.27
N LYS A 145 -10.92 11.08 0.27
CA LYS A 145 -12.38 10.91 0.42
C LYS A 145 -12.79 9.71 1.28
N GLN A 146 -11.88 9.25 2.13
CA GLN A 146 -12.08 8.17 3.09
C GLN A 146 -11.41 8.53 4.43
N PRO A 147 -11.90 8.04 5.58
CA PRO A 147 -11.23 8.18 6.86
C PRO A 147 -9.92 7.36 6.88
N ASN A 148 -9.03 7.63 7.84
CA ASN A 148 -7.78 6.89 8.00
C ASN A 148 -7.68 6.07 9.28
N ASP A 149 -8.69 6.11 10.16
CA ASP A 149 -8.65 5.39 11.44
C ASP A 149 -8.44 3.90 11.26
N ASN A 150 -9.16 3.29 10.33
CA ASN A 150 -9.05 1.88 9.98
C ASN A 150 -7.70 1.55 9.31
N ILE A 151 -7.12 2.47 8.56
CA ILE A 151 -5.80 2.32 7.93
C ILE A 151 -4.70 2.29 9.01
N LEU A 152 -4.77 3.22 9.96
CA LEU A 152 -3.82 3.28 11.07
C LEU A 152 -4.01 2.09 12.04
N ASP A 153 -5.24 1.62 12.23
CA ASP A 153 -5.49 0.39 12.98
C ASP A 153 -4.98 -0.86 12.24
N PHE A 154 -5.10 -0.89 10.91
CA PHE A 154 -4.54 -1.96 10.09
C PHE A 154 -3.01 -2.03 10.21
N ALA A 155 -2.30 -0.89 10.23
CA ALA A 155 -0.86 -0.87 10.46
C ALA A 155 -0.47 -1.54 11.79
N LYS A 156 -1.21 -1.26 12.87
CA LYS A 156 -1.01 -1.89 14.17
C LYS A 156 -1.32 -3.39 14.13
N TYR A 157 -2.41 -3.76 13.44
CA TYR A 157 -2.82 -5.15 13.31
C TYR A 157 -1.79 -5.98 12.56
N ILE A 158 -1.22 -5.49 11.45
CA ILE A 158 -0.13 -6.15 10.72
C ILE A 158 1.07 -6.37 11.65
N ASP A 159 1.44 -5.35 12.42
CA ASP A 159 2.55 -5.40 13.39
C ASP A 159 2.28 -6.43 14.51
N GLU A 160 1.05 -6.51 15.03
CA GLU A 160 0.60 -7.51 16.00
C GLU A 160 0.70 -8.95 15.45
N LYS A 161 0.46 -9.13 14.15
CA LYS A 161 0.54 -10.42 13.45
C LYS A 161 1.98 -10.80 13.07
N GLY A 162 2.92 -9.88 13.18
CA GLY A 162 4.33 -10.14 12.88
C GLY A 162 4.68 -10.17 11.41
N VAL A 163 3.82 -9.62 10.54
CA VAL A 163 4.09 -9.51 9.10
C VAL A 163 4.99 -8.30 8.84
N ASP A 164 5.95 -8.44 7.93
CA ASP A 164 6.86 -7.36 7.57
C ASP A 164 6.11 -6.20 6.89
N ILE A 165 6.45 -4.97 7.26
CA ILE A 165 5.79 -3.75 6.79
C ILE A 165 6.79 -2.84 6.07
N TRP A 166 6.42 -2.39 4.88
CA TRP A 166 6.98 -1.21 4.24
C TRP A 166 5.93 -0.12 4.25
N ILE A 167 6.25 1.04 4.81
CA ILE A 167 5.35 2.20 4.74
C ILE A 167 5.70 3.01 3.52
N ARG A 168 4.67 3.34 2.71
CA ARG A 168 4.78 4.29 1.62
C ARG A 168 4.02 5.57 1.94
N HIS A 169 4.65 6.70 1.59
CA HIS A 169 4.07 8.02 1.78
C HIS A 169 4.40 8.92 0.58
N VAL A 170 3.38 9.41 -0.10
CA VAL A 170 3.55 10.36 -1.20
C VAL A 170 3.53 11.77 -0.63
N ILE A 171 4.61 12.53 -0.89
CA ILE A 171 4.66 13.94 -0.52
C ILE A 171 4.05 14.79 -1.62
N VAL A 172 3.15 15.71 -1.23
CA VAL A 172 2.47 16.68 -2.09
C VAL A 172 2.62 18.05 -1.45
N LYS A 173 3.06 19.05 -2.22
CA LYS A 173 3.27 20.41 -1.72
C LYS A 173 2.02 20.95 -1.03
N ASP A 174 2.19 21.60 0.09
CA ASP A 174 1.14 22.24 0.90
C ASP A 174 -0.01 21.31 1.36
N ILE A 175 0.15 19.97 1.18
CA ILE A 175 -0.81 18.95 1.59
C ILE A 175 -0.14 17.98 2.56
N THR A 176 0.76 17.13 2.08
CA THR A 176 1.46 16.14 2.91
C THR A 176 2.89 16.53 3.23
N LEU A 177 3.51 17.42 2.44
CA LEU A 177 4.84 17.98 2.72
C LEU A 177 4.72 19.13 3.73
N ILE A 178 4.37 18.79 4.97
CA ILE A 178 4.22 19.70 6.09
C ILE A 178 4.90 19.09 7.31
N ASP A 179 5.88 19.76 7.87
CA ASP A 179 6.82 19.22 8.86
C ASP A 179 6.16 18.56 10.06
N HIS A 180 5.13 19.18 10.65
CA HIS A 180 4.48 18.59 11.82
C HIS A 180 3.72 17.30 11.48
N TYR A 181 3.08 17.19 10.30
CA TYR A 181 2.42 15.96 9.87
C TYR A 181 3.44 14.86 9.54
N LEU A 182 4.58 15.22 8.96
CA LEU A 182 5.68 14.28 8.72
C LEU A 182 6.26 13.74 10.03
N ASP A 183 6.44 14.62 11.04
CA ASP A 183 6.90 14.21 12.36
C ASP A 183 5.88 13.34 13.09
N GLU A 184 4.57 13.65 13.01
CA GLU A 184 3.49 12.83 13.55
C GLU A 184 3.44 11.46 12.89
N LEU A 185 3.56 11.38 11.55
CA LEU A 185 3.68 10.12 10.81
C LEU A 185 4.88 9.32 11.31
N GLY A 186 6.02 9.99 11.46
CA GLY A 186 7.23 9.38 12.00
C GLY A 186 7.00 8.80 13.40
N TYR A 187 6.39 9.58 14.29
CA TYR A 187 6.09 9.14 15.64
C TYR A 187 5.14 7.92 15.65
N PHE A 188 4.14 7.89 14.76
CA PHE A 188 3.25 6.75 14.63
C PHE A 188 4.01 5.49 14.18
N ILE A 189 4.73 5.55 13.04
CA ILE A 189 5.41 4.38 12.48
C ILE A 189 6.59 3.91 13.32
N GLY A 190 7.16 4.80 14.13
CA GLY A 190 8.23 4.46 15.08
C GLY A 190 7.82 3.44 16.14
N GLY A 191 6.52 3.28 16.40
CA GLY A 191 5.97 2.27 17.30
C GLY A 191 5.78 0.88 16.68
N LEU A 192 5.92 0.75 15.35
CA LEU A 192 5.78 -0.52 14.65
C LEU A 192 7.09 -1.33 14.74
N LYS A 193 7.01 -2.57 15.24
CA LYS A 193 8.18 -3.45 15.47
C LYS A 193 8.64 -4.14 14.18
N HIS A 194 7.71 -4.42 13.28
CA HIS A 194 7.96 -5.13 12.03
C HIS A 194 8.14 -4.19 10.83
N LEU A 195 8.33 -2.88 11.09
CA LEU A 195 8.66 -1.91 10.05
C LEU A 195 10.06 -2.17 9.49
N LYS A 196 10.14 -2.53 8.21
CA LYS A 196 11.39 -2.84 7.49
C LYS A 196 11.88 -1.71 6.61
N ALA A 197 10.95 -0.96 5.98
CA ALA A 197 11.31 0.14 5.10
C ALA A 197 10.31 1.30 5.17
N LEU A 198 10.79 2.45 4.76
CA LEU A 198 9.99 3.67 4.55
C LEU A 198 10.33 4.23 3.17
N ASP A 199 9.34 4.22 2.28
CA ASP A 199 9.41 4.82 0.97
C ASP A 199 8.67 6.17 0.97
N VAL A 200 9.43 7.25 0.80
CA VAL A 200 8.87 8.58 0.62
C VAL A 200 8.98 8.95 -0.85
N LEU A 201 7.84 9.12 -1.50
CA LEU A 201 7.74 9.31 -2.94
C LEU A 201 7.35 10.75 -3.26
N PRO A 202 8.09 11.45 -4.13
CA PRO A 202 7.71 12.78 -4.57
C PRO A 202 6.49 12.69 -5.50
N TYR A 203 5.53 13.60 -5.30
CA TYR A 203 4.41 13.77 -6.21
C TYR A 203 4.90 14.07 -7.63
N HIS A 204 4.26 13.43 -8.61
CA HIS A 204 4.38 13.75 -10.03
C HIS A 204 3.02 13.67 -10.72
N ASN A 205 2.84 14.42 -11.79
CA ASN A 205 1.56 14.56 -12.49
C ASN A 205 1.36 13.56 -13.66
N MET A 206 2.15 12.50 -13.76
CA MET A 206 2.08 11.54 -14.87
C MET A 206 0.71 10.83 -14.97
N GLY A 207 -0.05 10.80 -13.89
CA GLY A 207 -1.41 10.27 -13.88
C GLY A 207 -2.43 11.14 -14.63
N GLU A 208 -2.19 12.44 -14.83
CA GLU A 208 -3.13 13.41 -15.41
C GLU A 208 -3.67 12.95 -16.78
N ILE A 209 -2.83 12.34 -17.61
CA ILE A 209 -3.21 11.79 -18.92
C ILE A 209 -4.34 10.75 -18.85
N LYS A 210 -4.39 9.97 -17.74
CA LYS A 210 -5.45 8.98 -17.54
C LYS A 210 -6.77 9.63 -17.18
N TYR A 211 -6.75 10.72 -16.40
CA TYR A 211 -7.95 11.52 -16.11
C TYR A 211 -8.54 12.12 -17.36
N GLU A 212 -7.71 12.69 -18.24
CA GLU A 212 -8.16 13.22 -19.53
C GLU A 212 -8.85 12.13 -20.38
N LYS A 213 -8.26 10.94 -20.47
CA LYS A 213 -8.84 9.79 -21.19
C LYS A 213 -10.17 9.32 -20.62
N LEU A 214 -10.34 9.46 -19.31
CA LEU A 214 -11.59 9.10 -18.61
C LEU A 214 -12.62 10.23 -18.63
N GLY A 215 -12.26 11.42 -19.11
CA GLY A 215 -13.15 12.59 -19.14
C GLY A 215 -13.47 13.14 -17.74
N ILE A 216 -12.56 12.99 -16.78
CA ILE A 216 -12.70 13.48 -15.40
C ILE A 216 -11.62 14.52 -15.10
N ASP A 217 -11.96 15.51 -14.30
CA ASP A 217 -11.02 16.56 -13.90
C ASP A 217 -9.93 16.02 -12.98
N TYR A 218 -8.66 16.37 -13.27
CA TYR A 218 -7.55 16.04 -12.39
C TYR A 218 -7.52 16.97 -11.18
N PRO A 219 -7.66 16.47 -9.94
CA PRO A 219 -7.81 17.32 -8.77
C PRO A 219 -6.61 18.22 -8.46
N LEU A 220 -5.39 17.79 -8.84
CA LEU A 220 -4.15 18.53 -8.64
C LEU A 220 -3.64 19.21 -9.93
N LYS A 221 -4.53 19.59 -10.83
CA LYS A 221 -4.17 20.26 -12.08
C LYS A 221 -3.35 21.51 -11.82
N GLY A 222 -2.19 21.60 -12.49
CA GLY A 222 -1.27 22.72 -12.34
C GLY A 222 -0.37 22.68 -11.10
N MET A 223 -0.45 21.63 -10.28
CA MET A 223 0.47 21.44 -9.19
C MET A 223 1.84 20.99 -9.71
N GLU A 224 2.89 21.66 -9.29
CA GLU A 224 4.27 21.36 -9.67
C GLU A 224 4.72 20.02 -9.05
N PRO A 225 5.35 19.13 -9.83
CA PRO A 225 5.99 17.92 -9.30
C PRO A 225 7.07 18.26 -8.25
N LEU A 226 7.21 17.38 -7.27
CA LEU A 226 8.27 17.47 -6.28
C LEU A 226 9.52 16.71 -6.73
N THR A 227 10.64 17.01 -6.11
CA THR A 227 11.94 16.43 -6.44
C THR A 227 12.32 15.31 -5.48
N ASN A 228 13.32 14.50 -5.86
CA ASN A 228 13.93 13.53 -4.93
C ASN A 228 14.55 14.20 -3.70
N GLN A 229 15.01 15.46 -3.81
CA GLN A 229 15.54 16.20 -2.66
C GLN A 229 14.44 16.52 -1.63
N ASP A 230 13.22 16.84 -2.10
CA ASP A 230 12.06 17.04 -1.23
C ASP A 230 11.67 15.75 -0.52
N ALA A 231 11.77 14.61 -1.21
CA ALA A 231 11.51 13.29 -0.62
C ALA A 231 12.55 12.93 0.45
N ILE A 232 13.83 13.24 0.23
CA ILE A 232 14.91 13.08 1.22
C ILE A 232 14.64 13.95 2.45
N TYR A 233 14.28 15.22 2.25
CA TYR A 233 13.94 16.15 3.31
C TYR A 233 12.77 15.63 4.18
N ALA A 234 11.69 15.22 3.54
CA ALA A 234 10.52 14.67 4.23
C ALA A 234 10.86 13.38 4.99
N ARG A 235 11.61 12.48 4.37
CA ARG A 235 12.09 11.24 4.99
C ARG A 235 12.89 11.49 6.26
N ASP A 236 13.76 12.50 6.25
CA ASP A 236 14.58 12.85 7.42
C ASP A 236 13.72 13.31 8.60
N ILE A 237 12.63 14.06 8.35
CA ILE A 237 11.69 14.48 9.38
C ILE A 237 10.93 13.25 9.93
N ILE A 238 10.41 12.39 9.07
CA ILE A 238 9.71 11.17 9.47
C ILE A 238 10.62 10.29 10.33
N LEU A 239 11.88 10.09 9.93
CA LEU A 239 12.84 9.29 10.68
C LEU A 239 13.19 9.90 12.06
N LYS A 240 13.22 11.23 12.19
CA LYS A 240 13.39 11.91 13.50
C LYS A 240 12.19 11.63 14.42
N GLY A 241 10.97 11.74 13.91
CA GLY A 241 9.75 11.39 14.65
C GLY A 241 9.76 9.93 15.12
N ALA A 242 10.14 9.01 14.23
CA ALA A 242 10.24 7.58 14.55
C ALA A 242 11.31 7.28 15.63
N LYS A 243 12.45 7.96 15.55
CA LYS A 243 13.49 7.86 16.59
C LYS A 243 12.99 8.35 17.94
N ARG A 244 12.31 9.48 17.98
CA ARG A 244 11.71 10.04 19.20
C ARG A 244 10.74 9.04 19.83
N ARG A 245 9.83 8.44 19.05
CA ARG A 245 8.90 7.42 19.55
C ARG A 245 9.63 6.26 20.23
N ARG A 246 10.65 5.70 19.58
CA ARG A 246 11.42 4.58 20.15
C ARG A 246 12.13 4.96 21.46
N GLN A 247 12.60 6.20 21.58
CA GLN A 247 13.20 6.71 22.82
C GLN A 247 12.16 6.81 23.94
N ASP A 248 10.98 7.33 23.65
CA ASP A 248 9.88 7.44 24.61
C ASP A 248 9.41 6.06 25.10
N ASP A 249 9.30 5.10 24.19
CA ASP A 249 8.90 3.72 24.53
C ASP A 249 9.99 3.03 25.40
N ALA A 250 11.27 3.20 25.10
CA ALA A 250 12.37 2.70 25.91
C ALA A 250 12.40 3.30 27.33
N ALA A 251 12.15 4.60 27.43
CA ALA A 251 12.07 5.29 28.72
C ALA A 251 10.92 4.76 29.60
N LYS A 252 9.75 4.49 29.01
CA LYS A 252 8.60 3.89 29.71
C LYS A 252 8.89 2.49 30.23
N THR A 253 9.55 1.66 29.40
CA THR A 253 9.91 0.27 29.80
C THR A 253 10.95 0.25 30.94
N SER A 254 11.84 1.22 31.01
CA SER A 254 12.86 1.33 32.08
C SER A 254 12.31 1.79 33.44
N GLN A 255 11.05 2.28 33.48
CA GLN A 255 10.37 2.76 34.70
C GLN A 255 9.40 1.73 35.30
N GLN A 256 9.21 0.61 34.63
CA GLN A 256 8.44 -0.56 35.11
C GLN A 256 9.36 -1.65 35.64
#